data_1a381259aab65ce089b8e9402dc6770b
#
_entry.id   1a381259aab65ce089b8e9402dc6770b
#
_cell.length_a   1.000
_cell.length_b   1.000
_cell.length_c   1.000
_cell.angle_alpha   90.00
_cell.angle_beta   90.00
_cell.angle_gamma   90.00
#
_symmetry.space_group_name_H-M   'P 1'
#
loop_
_entity.id
_entity.type
_entity.pdbx_description
1 polymer ?
#
loop_
_entity_poly.entity_id
_entity_poly.type
_entity_poly.pdbx_seq_one_letter_code
_entity_poly.pdbx_strand_id
1 'polypeptide(L)'
;MINLKYTTYLFTIFFLFISCENNTRKSDVKESPSKNTELKKKIIPIDNGENLLFQRLMFNQETKLFSGSLTSSDLTNIFSTTDNQFTVFAPSNDAFKAVDGKILSDLFKDKFLIAAVMKLHIIAEKFDYDTLLKKITSNGGTYSLKTLMGEKIKTTLVGNQIVLTDFNGNQARVIGNKSTSTDDGVYYVIDKVMAVD
;
A
#
# COMPACT_ATOMS: atom_id res chain seq x y z
N MET A 1 60.12 21.92 2.28
CA MET A 1 60.86 22.63 3.36
C MET A 1 59.87 22.90 4.48
N ILE A 2 60.23 22.29 5.64
CA ILE A 2 60.01 22.80 7.03
C ILE A 2 58.60 22.54 7.58
N ASN A 3 58.50 21.63 8.45
CA ASN A 3 58.69 21.13 9.83
C ASN A 3 57.39 21.21 10.60
N LEU A 4 56.83 20.10 11.01
CA LEU A 4 57.05 19.26 12.20
C LEU A 4 57.11 20.06 13.51
N LYS A 5 56.08 19.95 14.34
CA LYS A 5 56.22 19.89 15.81
C LYS A 5 55.06 19.15 16.47
N TYR A 6 55.44 18.02 17.02
CA TYR A 6 54.69 17.23 18.02
C TYR A 6 54.52 18.05 19.32
N THR A 7 53.36 17.90 19.96
CA THR A 7 53.28 18.15 21.40
C THR A 7 52.36 17.12 22.03
N THR A 8 53.00 16.14 22.63
CA THR A 8 52.49 15.18 23.58
C THR A 8 52.04 15.88 24.85
N TYR A 9 50.82 15.58 25.32
CA TYR A 9 50.45 15.77 26.72
C TYR A 9 49.88 14.49 27.28
N LEU A 10 50.69 13.90 28.12
CA LEU A 10 50.46 12.80 29.05
C LEU A 10 49.78 13.42 30.28
N PHE A 11 48.61 12.97 30.70
CA PHE A 11 48.12 13.21 32.05
C PHE A 11 47.40 11.99 32.59
N THR A 12 48.08 11.47 33.55
CA THR A 12 47.96 10.47 34.61
C THR A 12 46.56 10.17 35.12
N ILE A 13 46.40 8.88 35.27
CA ILE A 13 45.52 8.02 36.07
C ILE A 13 45.24 8.63 37.47
N PHE A 14 43.95 8.61 37.88
CA PHE A 14 43.61 8.56 39.30
C PHE A 14 42.43 7.59 39.51
N PHE A 15 42.80 6.42 40.06
CA PHE A 15 41.88 5.41 40.56
C PHE A 15 41.42 5.82 41.93
N LEU A 16 40.14 5.90 42.21
CA LEU A 16 39.61 5.79 43.55
C LEU A 16 38.39 4.87 43.52
N PHE A 17 38.60 3.68 44.06
CA PHE A 17 37.56 2.78 44.53
C PHE A 17 36.96 3.39 45.81
N ILE A 18 35.62 3.48 45.87
CA ILE A 18 34.90 3.50 47.14
C ILE A 18 33.73 2.53 47.00
N SER A 19 33.75 1.59 47.95
CA SER A 19 32.90 0.46 48.21
C SER A 19 31.59 0.86 48.89
N CYS A 20 30.55 0.04 48.64
CA CYS A 20 29.40 -0.31 49.50
C CYS A 20 28.61 0.78 50.25
N GLU A 21 27.30 0.80 50.11
CA GLU A 21 26.41 0.18 51.10
C GLU A 21 24.94 0.23 50.69
N ASN A 22 24.24 -0.87 50.92
CA ASN A 22 22.77 -0.98 50.83
C ASN A 22 22.11 -0.05 51.86
N ASN A 23 21.13 0.72 51.44
CA ASN A 23 20.07 1.11 52.36
C ASN A 23 18.73 1.40 51.64
N THR A 24 17.75 0.62 52.00
CA THR A 24 16.35 0.69 51.66
C THR A 24 15.74 1.95 52.24
N ARG A 25 15.27 2.88 51.40
CA ARG A 25 14.26 3.88 51.82
C ARG A 25 13.33 4.18 50.68
N LYS A 26 12.06 3.84 50.90
CA LYS A 26 10.91 4.41 50.19
C LYS A 26 10.95 5.93 50.31
N SER A 27 10.82 6.63 49.21
CA SER A 27 10.34 7.98 49.19
C SER A 27 9.67 8.28 47.82
N ASP A 28 8.46 8.72 47.91
CA ASP A 28 7.56 9.16 46.85
C ASP A 28 8.26 10.20 45.96
N VAL A 29 8.40 9.91 44.66
CA VAL A 29 8.75 10.91 43.67
C VAL A 29 7.59 11.00 42.69
N LYS A 30 6.95 12.17 42.70
CA LYS A 30 5.95 12.63 41.74
C LYS A 30 6.50 12.49 40.33
N GLU A 31 5.85 11.66 39.54
CA GLU A 31 6.07 11.52 38.12
C GLU A 31 5.55 12.77 37.39
N SER A 32 6.47 13.49 36.77
CA SER A 32 6.16 14.53 35.78
C SER A 32 5.85 13.82 34.45
N PRO A 33 4.76 14.12 33.72
CA PRO A 33 4.45 13.42 32.50
C PRO A 33 5.40 13.85 31.38
N SER A 34 6.38 13.01 31.08
CA SER A 34 7.13 13.04 29.85
C SER A 34 6.17 12.78 28.70
N LYS A 35 6.00 13.75 27.82
CA LYS A 35 5.31 13.59 26.53
C LYS A 35 6.08 12.63 25.63
N ASN A 36 5.87 11.33 25.82
CA ASN A 36 6.15 10.36 24.78
C ASN A 36 5.07 10.50 23.72
N THR A 37 5.41 11.17 22.62
CA THR A 37 4.67 11.08 21.38
C THR A 37 4.94 9.68 20.82
N GLU A 38 4.23 8.68 21.33
CA GLU A 38 4.12 7.39 20.66
C GLU A 38 3.48 7.63 19.30
N LEU A 39 4.30 7.51 18.26
CA LEU A 39 3.85 7.18 16.93
C LEU A 39 3.10 5.84 17.06
N LYS A 40 1.80 5.90 17.29
CA LYS A 40 0.92 4.74 17.18
C LYS A 40 1.03 4.23 15.75
N LYS A 41 1.97 3.31 15.52
CA LYS A 41 1.96 2.42 14.37
C LYS A 41 0.58 1.74 14.43
N LYS A 42 -0.34 2.20 13.57
CA LYS A 42 -1.68 1.64 13.46
C LYS A 42 -1.50 0.19 13.01
N ILE A 43 -1.49 -0.72 13.99
CA ILE A 43 -1.53 -2.16 13.74
C ILE A 43 -2.90 -2.38 13.13
N ILE A 44 -2.93 -2.76 11.85
CA ILE A 44 -4.16 -3.23 11.20
C ILE A 44 -4.58 -4.46 12.01
N PRO A 45 -5.80 -4.49 12.58
CA PRO A 45 -6.23 -5.61 13.40
C PRO A 45 -6.17 -6.89 12.56
N ILE A 46 -5.46 -7.88 13.08
CA ILE A 46 -5.46 -9.22 12.52
C ILE A 46 -6.82 -9.80 12.84
N ASP A 47 -7.58 -10.08 11.78
CA ASP A 47 -8.79 -10.90 11.74
C ASP A 47 -9.67 -10.82 13.01
N ASN A 48 -10.53 -9.80 13.05
CA ASN A 48 -11.66 -9.72 14.00
C ASN A 48 -12.95 -10.34 13.41
N GLY A 49 -12.83 -11.15 12.36
CA GLY A 49 -13.95 -11.76 11.64
C GLY A 49 -14.58 -10.86 10.57
N GLU A 50 -14.09 -9.65 10.38
CA GLU A 50 -14.53 -8.75 9.31
C GLU A 50 -13.91 -9.17 7.98
N ASN A 51 -14.75 -9.30 6.96
CA ASN A 51 -14.33 -9.67 5.61
C ASN A 51 -13.96 -8.40 4.82
N LEU A 52 -12.86 -7.73 5.20
CA LEU A 52 -12.47 -6.43 4.64
C LEU A 52 -11.62 -6.57 3.37
N LEU A 53 -11.85 -5.68 2.42
CA LEU A 53 -11.23 -5.67 1.09
C LEU A 53 -9.70 -5.66 1.17
N PHE A 54 -9.12 -4.75 1.94
CA PHE A 54 -7.67 -4.65 2.06
C PHE A 54 -7.04 -5.90 2.71
N GLN A 55 -7.70 -6.50 3.71
CA GLN A 55 -7.25 -7.76 4.32
C GLN A 55 -7.27 -8.90 3.29
N ARG A 56 -8.34 -9.01 2.49
CA ARG A 56 -8.42 -10.01 1.44
C ARG A 56 -7.35 -9.86 0.36
N LEU A 57 -7.04 -8.62 -0.03
CA LEU A 57 -5.94 -8.32 -0.94
C LEU A 57 -4.57 -8.73 -0.36
N MET A 58 -4.33 -8.46 0.93
CA MET A 58 -3.07 -8.82 1.60
C MET A 58 -2.87 -10.34 1.74
N PHE A 59 -3.96 -11.09 1.98
CA PHE A 59 -3.89 -12.54 2.11
C PHE A 59 -3.87 -13.28 0.76
N ASN A 60 -4.27 -12.61 -0.34
CA ASN A 60 -4.22 -13.21 -1.65
C ASN A 60 -2.78 -13.31 -2.16
N GLN A 61 -2.31 -14.54 -2.38
CA GLN A 61 -0.94 -14.81 -2.85
C GLN A 61 -0.65 -14.22 -4.23
N GLU A 62 -1.69 -14.06 -5.08
CA GLU A 62 -1.56 -13.54 -6.44
C GLU A 62 -1.40 -12.01 -6.50
N THR A 63 -1.79 -11.27 -5.45
CA THR A 63 -1.82 -9.79 -5.40
C THR A 63 -0.89 -9.18 -4.36
N LYS A 64 0.10 -9.93 -3.88
CA LYS A 64 1.03 -9.47 -2.83
C LYS A 64 1.82 -8.22 -3.20
N LEU A 65 2.28 -8.12 -4.45
CA LEU A 65 3.02 -6.95 -4.89
C LEU A 65 2.12 -5.71 -4.93
N PHE A 66 0.87 -5.86 -5.35
CA PHE A 66 -0.12 -4.78 -5.32
C PHE A 66 -0.44 -4.32 -3.90
N SER A 67 -0.77 -5.22 -2.99
CA SER A 67 -1.06 -4.86 -1.59
C SER A 67 0.16 -4.29 -0.85
N GLY A 68 1.36 -4.78 -1.16
CA GLY A 68 2.62 -4.19 -0.69
C GLY A 68 2.83 -2.76 -1.22
N SER A 69 2.47 -2.51 -2.48
CA SER A 69 2.53 -1.17 -3.10
C SER A 69 1.53 -0.20 -2.46
N LEU A 70 0.32 -0.65 -2.12
CA LEU A 70 -0.64 0.15 -1.35
C LEU A 70 -0.10 0.54 0.02
N THR A 71 0.60 -0.38 0.69
CA THR A 71 1.20 -0.13 2.00
C THR A 71 2.37 0.86 1.90
N SER A 72 3.26 0.69 0.92
CA SER A 72 4.43 1.55 0.74
C SER A 72 4.07 2.98 0.29
N SER A 73 2.92 3.15 -0.36
CA SER A 73 2.39 4.44 -0.79
C SER A 73 1.45 5.13 0.22
N ASP A 74 1.31 4.58 1.46
CA ASP A 74 0.41 5.06 2.51
C ASP A 74 -1.08 5.13 2.11
N LEU A 75 -1.49 4.35 1.11
CA LEU A 75 -2.88 4.33 0.62
C LEU A 75 -3.81 3.41 1.42
N THR A 76 -3.29 2.65 2.38
CA THR A 76 -4.10 1.72 3.18
C THR A 76 -5.20 2.41 3.97
N ASN A 77 -5.00 3.68 4.34
CA ASN A 77 -5.97 4.46 5.11
C ASN A 77 -7.28 4.72 4.37
N ILE A 78 -7.29 4.69 3.03
CA ILE A 78 -8.52 4.89 2.25
C ILE A 78 -9.56 3.79 2.50
N PHE A 79 -9.09 2.57 2.80
CA PHE A 79 -9.95 1.43 3.11
C PHE A 79 -10.42 1.38 4.58
N SER A 80 -10.03 2.35 5.40
CA SER A 80 -10.40 2.41 6.83
C SER A 80 -11.66 3.25 7.09
N THR A 81 -12.28 3.81 6.06
CA THR A 81 -13.50 4.61 6.16
C THR A 81 -14.72 3.70 5.97
N THR A 82 -15.57 3.61 6.97
CA THR A 82 -16.71 2.69 7.00
C THR A 82 -17.83 3.02 5.99
N ASP A 83 -17.83 4.22 5.42
CA ASP A 83 -18.94 4.69 4.55
C ASP A 83 -18.64 4.51 3.05
N ASN A 84 -17.43 4.13 2.68
CA ASN A 84 -17.04 3.99 1.29
C ASN A 84 -16.94 2.52 0.88
N GLN A 85 -17.53 2.20 -0.26
CA GLN A 85 -17.33 0.91 -0.92
C GLN A 85 -16.41 1.08 -2.11
N PHE A 86 -15.52 0.11 -2.32
CA PHE A 86 -14.51 0.21 -3.37
C PHE A 86 -14.58 -0.94 -4.36
N THR A 87 -14.17 -0.65 -5.59
CA THR A 87 -13.76 -1.67 -6.57
C THR A 87 -12.26 -1.52 -6.80
N VAL A 88 -11.52 -2.61 -6.62
CA VAL A 88 -10.08 -2.65 -6.85
C VAL A 88 -9.77 -3.60 -8.00
N PHE A 89 -9.10 -3.09 -9.03
CA PHE A 89 -8.50 -3.90 -10.08
C PHE A 89 -7.04 -4.17 -9.73
N ALA A 90 -6.79 -5.25 -9.02
CA ALA A 90 -5.48 -5.60 -8.48
C ALA A 90 -4.62 -6.33 -9.53
N PRO A 91 -3.52 -5.75 -10.03
CA PRO A 91 -2.58 -6.47 -10.87
C PRO A 91 -2.00 -7.68 -10.14
N SER A 92 -1.90 -8.79 -10.86
CA SER A 92 -1.25 -10.00 -10.33
C SER A 92 0.26 -9.77 -10.11
N ASN A 93 0.90 -10.61 -9.31
CA ASN A 93 2.36 -10.57 -9.18
C ASN A 93 3.06 -10.74 -10.54
N ASP A 94 2.49 -11.54 -11.43
CA ASP A 94 3.05 -11.75 -12.76
C ASP A 94 2.84 -10.53 -13.67
N ALA A 95 1.75 -9.78 -13.49
CA ALA A 95 1.57 -8.49 -14.13
C ALA A 95 2.69 -7.49 -13.76
N PHE A 96 3.09 -7.44 -12.49
CA PHE A 96 4.23 -6.62 -12.05
C PHE A 96 5.57 -7.11 -12.62
N LYS A 97 5.80 -8.42 -12.66
CA LYS A 97 7.02 -9.00 -13.23
C LYS A 97 7.15 -8.77 -14.74
N ALA A 98 6.02 -8.57 -15.42
CA ALA A 98 6.01 -8.29 -16.87
C ALA A 98 6.34 -6.83 -17.22
N VAL A 99 6.33 -5.92 -16.24
CA VAL A 99 6.77 -4.52 -16.41
C VAL A 99 8.28 -4.50 -16.61
N ASP A 100 8.78 -3.63 -17.50
CA ASP A 100 10.22 -3.42 -17.66
C ASP A 100 10.91 -3.15 -16.32
N GLY A 101 12.03 -3.80 -16.08
CA GLY A 101 12.71 -3.75 -14.78
C GLY A 101 13.18 -2.34 -14.38
N LYS A 102 13.54 -1.49 -15.36
CA LYS A 102 13.93 -0.10 -15.10
C LYS A 102 12.70 0.72 -14.71
N ILE A 103 11.60 0.60 -15.47
CA ILE A 103 10.34 1.29 -15.19
C ILE A 103 9.83 0.88 -13.80
N LEU A 104 9.81 -0.42 -13.50
CA LEU A 104 9.38 -0.94 -12.20
C LEU A 104 10.26 -0.41 -11.06
N SER A 105 11.59 -0.38 -11.25
CA SER A 105 12.53 0.17 -10.28
C SER A 105 12.29 1.65 -10.01
N ASP A 106 12.05 2.44 -11.06
CA ASP A 106 11.80 3.87 -10.92
C ASP A 106 10.43 4.13 -10.27
N LEU A 107 9.42 3.34 -10.60
CA LEU A 107 8.11 3.36 -9.94
C LEU A 107 8.21 3.15 -8.42
N PHE A 108 8.99 2.15 -7.98
CA PHE A 108 9.12 1.85 -6.54
C PHE A 108 10.00 2.84 -5.77
N LYS A 109 10.85 3.63 -6.45
CA LYS A 109 11.65 4.68 -5.81
C LYS A 109 10.84 5.96 -5.56
N ASP A 110 9.80 6.21 -6.35
CA ASP A 110 8.98 7.40 -6.24
C ASP A 110 7.62 7.08 -5.58
N LYS A 111 7.50 7.50 -4.32
CA LYS A 111 6.30 7.28 -3.52
C LYS A 111 5.05 7.97 -4.11
N PHE A 112 5.21 9.11 -4.76
CA PHE A 112 4.09 9.82 -5.40
C PHE A 112 3.66 9.13 -6.67
N LEU A 113 4.62 8.65 -7.46
CA LEU A 113 4.33 7.93 -8.69
C LEU A 113 3.62 6.61 -8.40
N ILE A 114 4.13 5.80 -7.46
CA ILE A 114 3.46 4.55 -7.10
C ILE A 114 2.06 4.80 -6.50
N ALA A 115 1.88 5.86 -5.70
CA ALA A 115 0.57 6.24 -5.19
C ALA A 115 -0.40 6.61 -6.31
N ALA A 116 0.04 7.34 -7.34
CA ALA A 116 -0.76 7.69 -8.50
C ALA A 116 -1.19 6.44 -9.29
N VAL A 117 -0.24 5.54 -9.57
CA VAL A 117 -0.52 4.27 -10.25
C VAL A 117 -1.50 3.42 -9.43
N MET A 118 -1.30 3.29 -8.11
CA MET A 118 -2.23 2.55 -7.26
C MET A 118 -3.64 3.15 -7.27
N LYS A 119 -3.77 4.48 -7.20
CA LYS A 119 -5.07 5.19 -7.28
C LYS A 119 -5.78 4.98 -8.61
N LEU A 120 -5.05 4.76 -9.70
CA LEU A 120 -5.64 4.42 -11.00
C LEU A 120 -6.37 3.08 -10.98
N HIS A 121 -5.97 2.16 -10.11
CA HIS A 121 -6.55 0.83 -9.97
C HIS A 121 -7.73 0.77 -9.00
N ILE A 122 -8.13 1.89 -8.39
CA ILE A 122 -9.16 1.93 -7.33
C ILE A 122 -10.30 2.85 -7.76
N ILE A 123 -11.51 2.36 -7.62
CA ILE A 123 -12.78 3.07 -7.87
C ILE A 123 -13.51 3.21 -6.54
N ALA A 124 -14.00 4.42 -6.21
CA ALA A 124 -14.75 4.69 -4.98
C ALA A 124 -16.26 4.35 -5.13
N GLU A 125 -16.55 3.17 -5.66
CA GLU A 125 -17.88 2.60 -5.82
C GLU A 125 -17.74 1.08 -5.97
N LYS A 126 -18.72 0.32 -5.48
CA LYS A 126 -18.71 -1.15 -5.60
C LYS A 126 -19.38 -1.61 -6.88
N PHE A 127 -18.62 -2.28 -7.73
CA PHE A 127 -19.09 -2.99 -8.92
C PHE A 127 -18.66 -4.45 -8.83
N ASP A 128 -19.53 -5.32 -8.32
CA ASP A 128 -19.32 -6.75 -8.43
C ASP A 128 -19.40 -7.19 -9.91
N TYR A 129 -19.03 -8.43 -10.19
CA TYR A 129 -18.93 -8.93 -11.57
C TYR A 129 -20.24 -8.77 -12.35
N ASP A 130 -21.36 -9.12 -11.75
CA ASP A 130 -22.67 -9.07 -12.42
C ASP A 130 -23.13 -7.64 -12.66
N THR A 131 -22.91 -6.75 -11.68
CA THR A 131 -23.22 -5.33 -11.80
C THR A 131 -22.38 -4.68 -12.89
N LEU A 132 -21.06 -4.95 -12.91
CA LEU A 132 -20.17 -4.39 -13.94
C LEU A 132 -20.53 -4.90 -15.33
N LEU A 133 -20.79 -6.22 -15.45
CA LEU A 133 -21.23 -6.84 -16.70
C LEU A 133 -22.53 -6.22 -17.22
N LYS A 134 -23.52 -6.03 -16.34
CA LYS A 134 -24.78 -5.37 -16.66
C LYS A 134 -24.56 -3.92 -17.10
N LYS A 135 -23.69 -3.16 -16.43
CA LYS A 135 -23.34 -1.80 -16.83
C LYS A 135 -22.70 -1.74 -18.21
N ILE A 136 -21.78 -2.64 -18.53
CA ILE A 136 -21.14 -2.71 -19.85
C ILE A 136 -22.18 -3.03 -20.92
N THR A 137 -23.00 -4.06 -20.73
CA THR A 137 -23.96 -4.50 -21.73
C THR A 137 -25.08 -3.49 -21.99
N SER A 138 -25.62 -2.86 -20.93
CA SER A 138 -26.68 -1.85 -21.05
C SER A 138 -26.21 -0.52 -21.62
N ASN A 139 -24.89 -0.29 -21.68
CA ASN A 139 -24.30 0.94 -22.28
C ASN A 139 -23.62 0.66 -23.64
N GLY A 140 -24.15 -0.27 -24.42
CA GLY A 140 -23.66 -0.53 -25.78
C GLY A 140 -22.29 -1.22 -25.82
N GLY A 141 -21.97 -2.05 -24.81
CA GLY A 141 -20.74 -2.84 -24.77
C GLY A 141 -19.55 -2.12 -24.11
N THR A 142 -19.75 -0.90 -23.59
CA THR A 142 -18.68 -0.12 -22.96
C THR A 142 -19.21 0.64 -21.74
N TYR A 143 -18.43 0.66 -20.66
CA TYR A 143 -18.72 1.47 -19.49
C TYR A 143 -17.44 2.12 -18.95
N SER A 144 -17.50 3.38 -18.52
CA SER A 144 -16.35 4.12 -18.01
C SER A 144 -16.44 4.28 -16.50
N LEU A 145 -15.38 3.91 -15.79
CA LEU A 145 -15.21 4.01 -14.35
C LEU A 145 -14.27 5.16 -14.02
N LYS A 146 -14.64 6.01 -13.05
CA LYS A 146 -13.76 7.07 -12.55
C LYS A 146 -12.90 6.54 -11.42
N THR A 147 -11.60 6.63 -11.56
CA THR A 147 -10.62 6.17 -10.59
C THR A 147 -10.38 7.18 -9.47
N LEU A 148 -9.74 6.76 -8.37
CA LEU A 148 -9.26 7.68 -7.33
C LEU A 148 -8.17 8.62 -7.78
N MET A 149 -7.50 8.31 -8.90
CA MET A 149 -6.57 9.24 -9.55
C MET A 149 -7.30 10.40 -10.26
N GLY A 150 -8.60 10.23 -10.53
CA GLY A 150 -9.42 11.19 -11.29
C GLY A 150 -9.60 10.83 -12.76
N GLU A 151 -8.73 10.00 -13.31
CA GLU A 151 -8.79 9.49 -14.68
C GLU A 151 -9.88 8.45 -14.86
N LYS A 152 -10.27 8.21 -16.11
CA LYS A 152 -11.27 7.19 -16.46
C LYS A 152 -10.61 5.94 -17.01
N ILE A 153 -11.08 4.79 -16.53
CA ILE A 153 -10.82 3.49 -17.14
C ILE A 153 -12.06 3.10 -17.93
N LYS A 154 -11.87 2.73 -19.20
CA LYS A 154 -12.92 2.17 -20.03
C LYS A 154 -12.98 0.65 -19.84
N THR A 155 -14.16 0.12 -19.52
CA THR A 155 -14.40 -1.32 -19.45
C THR A 155 -15.21 -1.78 -20.66
N THR A 156 -14.79 -2.91 -21.26
CA THR A 156 -15.45 -3.52 -22.42
C THR A 156 -15.51 -5.03 -22.25
N LEU A 157 -16.35 -5.70 -23.05
CA LEU A 157 -16.37 -7.15 -23.19
C LEU A 157 -15.68 -7.57 -24.48
N VAL A 158 -14.73 -8.46 -24.38
CA VAL A 158 -14.13 -9.19 -25.52
C VAL A 158 -14.43 -10.67 -25.35
N GLY A 159 -15.41 -11.16 -26.12
CA GLY A 159 -16.04 -12.44 -25.79
C GLY A 159 -16.71 -12.36 -24.42
N ASN A 160 -16.33 -13.25 -23.50
CA ASN A 160 -16.82 -13.25 -22.11
C ASN A 160 -15.86 -12.56 -21.11
N GLN A 161 -14.81 -11.93 -21.59
CA GLN A 161 -13.77 -11.36 -20.72
C GLN A 161 -13.93 -9.87 -20.59
N ILE A 162 -13.92 -9.36 -19.37
CA ILE A 162 -13.86 -7.92 -19.11
C ILE A 162 -12.43 -7.44 -19.36
N VAL A 163 -12.32 -6.43 -20.22
CA VAL A 163 -11.09 -5.76 -20.60
C VAL A 163 -11.16 -4.32 -20.13
N LEU A 164 -10.13 -3.89 -19.42
CA LEU A 164 -9.92 -2.52 -18.96
C LEU A 164 -9.01 -1.82 -19.96
N THR A 165 -9.31 -0.57 -20.31
CA THR A 165 -8.43 0.28 -21.13
C THR A 165 -8.18 1.56 -20.37
N ASP A 166 -6.91 1.89 -20.11
CA ASP A 166 -6.51 3.14 -19.45
C ASP A 166 -6.50 4.33 -20.42
N PHE A 167 -6.12 5.48 -19.89
CA PHE A 167 -6.11 6.73 -20.66
C PHE A 167 -4.98 6.78 -21.72
N ASN A 168 -3.95 5.91 -21.61
CA ASN A 168 -2.89 5.75 -22.63
C ASN A 168 -3.31 4.74 -23.72
N GLY A 169 -4.42 4.02 -23.51
CA GLY A 169 -4.88 2.96 -24.42
C GLY A 169 -4.37 1.57 -24.09
N ASN A 170 -3.64 1.40 -22.99
CA ASN A 170 -3.17 0.10 -22.54
C ASN A 170 -4.32 -0.74 -22.03
N GLN A 171 -4.27 -2.03 -22.32
CA GLN A 171 -5.32 -2.96 -21.96
C GLN A 171 -4.85 -3.96 -20.90
N ALA A 172 -5.69 -4.14 -19.88
CA ALA A 172 -5.59 -5.20 -18.89
C ALA A 172 -6.85 -6.07 -18.91
N ARG A 173 -6.71 -7.36 -18.68
CA ARG A 173 -7.82 -8.32 -18.66
C ARG A 173 -8.09 -8.81 -17.26
N VAL A 174 -9.36 -8.95 -16.92
CA VAL A 174 -9.77 -9.59 -15.66
C VAL A 174 -9.45 -11.08 -15.74
N ILE A 175 -8.67 -11.60 -14.80
CA ILE A 175 -8.31 -13.01 -14.72
C ILE A 175 -9.50 -13.81 -14.14
N GLY A 176 -9.87 -14.88 -14.81
CA GLY A 176 -10.87 -15.84 -14.31
C GLY A 176 -12.33 -15.39 -14.38
N ASN A 177 -12.62 -14.24 -15.01
CA ASN A 177 -13.99 -13.71 -15.20
C ASN A 177 -14.82 -13.67 -13.90
N LYS A 178 -14.21 -13.25 -12.80
CA LYS A 178 -14.83 -13.20 -11.47
C LYS A 178 -14.28 -12.03 -10.65
N SER A 179 -15.04 -11.67 -9.64
CA SER A 179 -14.61 -10.77 -8.59
C SER A 179 -14.65 -11.48 -7.23
N THR A 180 -13.93 -10.97 -6.27
CA THR A 180 -14.05 -11.36 -4.86
C THR A 180 -14.73 -10.24 -4.10
N SER A 181 -15.94 -10.51 -3.59
CA SER A 181 -16.71 -9.55 -2.79
C SER A 181 -16.31 -9.61 -1.32
N THR A 182 -16.34 -8.45 -0.69
CA THR A 182 -16.13 -8.22 0.72
C THR A 182 -17.21 -7.27 1.26
N ASP A 183 -17.21 -7.01 2.56
CA ASP A 183 -18.24 -6.18 3.19
C ASP A 183 -18.12 -4.71 2.73
N ASP A 184 -16.89 -4.22 2.56
CA ASP A 184 -16.53 -2.85 2.18
C ASP A 184 -16.14 -2.69 0.70
N GLY A 185 -16.30 -3.73 -0.13
CA GLY A 185 -15.97 -3.61 -1.55
C GLY A 185 -15.88 -4.90 -2.34
N VAL A 186 -15.12 -4.81 -3.42
CA VAL A 186 -14.87 -5.93 -4.33
C VAL A 186 -13.51 -5.76 -5.01
N TYR A 187 -12.81 -6.86 -5.28
CA TYR A 187 -11.62 -6.79 -6.12
C TYR A 187 -11.64 -7.80 -7.26
N TYR A 188 -10.95 -7.42 -8.31
CA TYR A 188 -10.63 -8.21 -9.49
C TYR A 188 -9.13 -8.40 -9.59
N VAL A 189 -8.67 -9.56 -10.00
CA VAL A 189 -7.27 -9.76 -10.39
C VAL A 189 -7.14 -9.47 -11.89
N ILE A 190 -6.15 -8.68 -12.27
CA ILE A 190 -5.88 -8.32 -13.66
C ILE A 190 -4.47 -8.71 -14.10
N ASP A 191 -4.29 -8.88 -15.43
CA ASP A 191 -3.06 -9.42 -16.05
C ASP A 191 -2.00 -8.38 -16.36
N LYS A 192 -2.28 -7.07 -16.14
CA LYS A 192 -1.31 -5.99 -16.36
C LYS A 192 -1.42 -4.88 -15.33
N VAL A 193 -0.32 -4.19 -15.06
CA VAL A 193 -0.31 -2.89 -14.35
C VAL A 193 -0.68 -1.81 -15.35
N MET A 194 -1.71 -1.00 -15.05
CA MET A 194 -2.18 0.07 -15.93
C MET A 194 -1.30 1.32 -15.77
N ALA A 195 -1.17 2.11 -16.87
CA ALA A 195 -0.41 3.37 -16.96
C ALA A 195 1.09 3.23 -16.58
N VAL A 196 1.66 2.07 -16.85
CA VAL A 196 3.09 1.80 -16.66
C VAL A 196 3.62 1.27 -17.99
N ASP A 197 4.23 2.14 -18.80
CA ASP A 197 4.84 1.87 -20.11
C ASP A 197 6.30 2.27 -20.09
#